data_ca53f05689cbef4d62c44e64d4967057
#
_entry.id   ca53f05689cbef4d62c44e64d4967057
#
_cell.length_a   1.000
_cell.length_b   1.000
_cell.length_c   1.000
_cell.angle_alpha   90.00
_cell.angle_beta   90.00
_cell.angle_gamma   90.00
#
_symmetry.space_group_name_H-M   'P 1'
#
loop_
_entity.id
_entity.type
_entity.pdbx_description
1 polymer ?
#
loop_
_entity_poly.entity_id
_entity_poly.type
_entity_poly.pdbx_seq_one_letter_code
_entity_poly.pdbx_strand_id
1 'polypeptide(L)'
;MKPLNFTNSKQVDASPAASKPIRSTNNKEVKFLEDISTEPASPVNTKVEGAGKTSGKQSSSGINNYINRSSSLEKASEVQLKYAIILNTEVEQLEDNRLLSSVDEWYGTRYRYGGTTKSGIDCSAFVQTIYLSAFAVSLPRTARDQYRYSRIISATEMKTGDLVFFNTTGGISHVGIYLQNNKFVHSSAAYGVTVSDMFDPYYLKRFIGIGRIERPEAKIK
;
A
#
# COMPACT_ATOMS: atom_id res chain seq x y z
N MET A 1 -53.98 25.58 24.86
CA MET A 1 -53.12 25.74 23.67
C MET A 1 -53.17 24.46 22.88
N LYS A 2 -53.70 24.49 21.65
CA LYS A 2 -53.96 23.29 20.83
C LYS A 2 -52.68 22.88 20.09
N PRO A 3 -52.46 21.56 19.85
CA PRO A 3 -51.36 21.07 19.01
C PRO A 3 -51.72 21.21 17.53
N LEU A 4 -50.78 21.68 16.72
CA LEU A 4 -50.89 21.74 15.27
C LEU A 4 -50.47 20.41 14.65
N ASN A 5 -51.44 19.73 14.04
CA ASN A 5 -51.27 18.60 13.14
C ASN A 5 -50.78 19.11 11.77
N PHE A 6 -49.66 18.57 11.26
CA PHE A 6 -49.34 18.62 9.85
C PHE A 6 -49.47 17.22 9.26
N THR A 7 -50.56 17.04 8.52
CA THR A 7 -50.79 15.90 7.64
C THR A 7 -50.29 16.24 6.23
N ASN A 8 -49.61 15.21 5.66
CA ASN A 8 -49.77 14.82 4.25
C ASN A 8 -49.12 15.65 3.14
N SER A 9 -48.21 15.06 2.38
CA SER A 9 -48.49 14.83 0.97
C SER A 9 -47.34 14.20 0.18
N LYS A 10 -47.77 13.17 -0.51
CA LYS A 10 -47.36 12.72 -1.87
C LYS A 10 -46.05 11.99 -2.04
N GLN A 11 -46.25 10.70 -2.01
CA GLN A 11 -45.57 9.66 -2.78
C GLN A 11 -45.61 10.04 -4.28
N VAL A 12 -44.44 10.13 -4.92
CA VAL A 12 -44.31 10.12 -6.39
C VAL A 12 -43.44 8.90 -6.75
N ASP A 13 -44.15 7.90 -7.26
CA ASP A 13 -43.55 6.75 -7.93
C ASP A 13 -42.85 7.23 -9.20
N ALA A 14 -41.56 6.97 -9.30
CA ALA A 14 -40.78 7.04 -10.53
C ALA A 14 -40.02 5.76 -10.73
N SER A 15 -40.62 4.88 -11.52
CA SER A 15 -39.98 3.69 -12.08
C SER A 15 -38.84 4.08 -13.04
N PRO A 16 -37.66 3.54 -12.97
CA PRO A 16 -36.63 3.76 -13.99
C PRO A 16 -36.86 2.84 -15.20
N ALA A 17 -37.01 3.46 -16.34
CA ALA A 17 -37.11 2.83 -17.65
C ALA A 17 -35.80 2.08 -17.97
N ALA A 18 -35.94 0.83 -18.41
CA ALA A 18 -34.90 -0.02 -18.93
C ALA A 18 -34.26 0.58 -20.17
N SER A 19 -33.01 0.96 -20.13
CA SER A 19 -32.21 1.30 -21.29
C SER A 19 -31.57 0.04 -21.90
N LYS A 20 -31.88 -0.16 -23.19
CA LYS A 20 -31.39 -1.25 -24.06
C LYS A 20 -29.87 -1.16 -24.27
N PRO A 21 -29.16 -2.31 -24.41
CA PRO A 21 -27.73 -2.28 -24.70
C PRO A 21 -27.46 -1.85 -26.15
N ILE A 22 -26.60 -0.86 -26.32
CA ILE A 22 -26.07 -0.45 -27.61
C ILE A 22 -25.03 -1.48 -28.06
N ARG A 23 -25.36 -2.16 -29.14
CA ARG A 23 -24.51 -3.08 -29.86
C ARG A 23 -23.50 -2.27 -30.70
N SER A 24 -22.27 -2.12 -30.24
CA SER A 24 -21.17 -1.56 -31.01
C SER A 24 -20.39 -2.70 -31.68
N THR A 25 -20.59 -2.83 -32.98
CA THR A 25 -19.74 -3.62 -33.87
C THR A 25 -18.58 -2.74 -34.32
N ASN A 26 -17.40 -3.00 -33.81
CA ASN A 26 -16.14 -2.65 -34.47
C ASN A 26 -15.12 -3.74 -34.23
N ASN A 27 -15.17 -4.71 -35.13
CA ASN A 27 -14.17 -5.76 -35.29
C ASN A 27 -12.99 -5.13 -36.04
N LYS A 28 -11.96 -4.66 -35.29
CA LYS A 28 -10.62 -4.46 -35.85
C LYS A 28 -9.80 -5.67 -35.45
N GLU A 29 -9.60 -6.56 -36.42
CA GLU A 29 -8.60 -7.61 -36.33
C GLU A 29 -7.24 -7.01 -36.04
N VAL A 30 -6.76 -7.26 -34.84
CA VAL A 30 -5.36 -7.07 -34.48
C VAL A 30 -4.62 -8.26 -35.04
N LYS A 31 -3.96 -8.10 -36.19
CA LYS A 31 -3.01 -9.08 -36.69
C LYS A 31 -1.87 -9.20 -35.68
N PHE A 32 -1.88 -10.28 -34.94
CA PHE A 32 -0.77 -10.74 -34.14
C PHE A 32 0.35 -11.11 -35.11
N LEU A 33 1.54 -10.53 -34.93
CA LEU A 33 2.75 -10.89 -35.67
C LEU A 33 3.19 -12.31 -35.23
N GLU A 34 2.69 -13.31 -35.95
CA GLU A 34 3.26 -14.65 -35.95
C GLU A 34 4.42 -14.62 -36.96
N ASP A 35 5.61 -14.32 -36.46
CA ASP A 35 6.90 -14.68 -37.07
C ASP A 35 8.04 -14.29 -36.13
N ILE A 36 8.18 -15.03 -35.03
CA ILE A 36 9.45 -15.13 -34.31
C ILE A 36 9.83 -16.61 -34.39
N SER A 37 10.55 -16.94 -35.45
CA SER A 37 11.23 -18.23 -35.59
C SER A 37 12.37 -18.29 -34.57
N THR A 38 12.18 -19.02 -33.47
CA THR A 38 13.25 -19.38 -32.55
C THR A 38 13.93 -20.62 -33.03
N GLU A 39 14.94 -20.47 -33.87
CA GLU A 39 15.90 -21.57 -34.09
C GLU A 39 16.85 -21.66 -32.88
N PRO A 40 17.02 -22.83 -32.29
CA PRO A 40 18.00 -23.00 -31.22
C PRO A 40 19.42 -22.98 -31.79
N ALA A 41 20.21 -21.99 -31.38
CA ALA A 41 21.63 -21.92 -31.71
C ALA A 41 22.36 -23.15 -31.15
N SER A 42 22.98 -23.88 -32.03
CA SER A 42 23.84 -25.04 -31.73
C SER A 42 25.02 -24.65 -30.87
N PRO A 43 25.47 -25.52 -29.91
CA PRO A 43 26.59 -25.19 -29.03
C PRO A 43 27.90 -25.20 -29.84
N VAL A 44 28.59 -24.06 -29.79
CA VAL A 44 29.96 -23.97 -30.33
C VAL A 44 30.90 -24.68 -29.36
N ASN A 45 31.44 -25.81 -29.83
CA ASN A 45 32.42 -26.64 -29.12
C ASN A 45 33.79 -26.00 -29.27
N THR A 46 34.22 -25.17 -28.35
CA THR A 46 35.60 -24.66 -28.33
C THR A 46 36.44 -25.55 -27.42
N LYS A 47 37.21 -26.42 -28.02
CA LYS A 47 38.24 -27.25 -27.41
C LYS A 47 39.41 -26.39 -27.04
N VAL A 48 39.65 -26.11 -25.75
CA VAL A 48 40.87 -25.53 -25.25
C VAL A 48 41.60 -26.58 -24.45
N GLU A 49 42.68 -27.08 -25.02
CA GLU A 49 43.71 -27.87 -24.30
C GLU A 49 44.62 -26.90 -23.57
N GLY A 50 44.89 -27.17 -22.31
CA GLY A 50 45.88 -26.40 -21.56
C GLY A 50 45.87 -26.72 -20.07
N ALA A 51 46.78 -27.59 -19.65
CA ALA A 51 46.97 -28.03 -18.28
C ALA A 51 47.35 -26.92 -17.31
N GLY A 52 46.75 -26.94 -16.12
CA GLY A 52 47.17 -26.13 -14.98
C GLY A 52 46.41 -26.52 -13.72
N LYS A 53 46.98 -27.48 -12.97
CA LYS A 53 46.53 -27.84 -11.61
C LYS A 53 46.84 -26.67 -10.68
N THR A 54 45.86 -25.91 -10.25
CA THR A 54 45.91 -25.14 -9.02
C THR A 54 44.65 -25.41 -8.22
N SER A 55 44.84 -26.09 -7.10
CA SER A 55 43.87 -26.31 -6.03
C SER A 55 43.50 -24.96 -5.41
N GLY A 56 42.45 -24.33 -5.89
CA GLY A 56 41.85 -23.16 -5.28
C GLY A 56 40.52 -23.55 -4.63
N LYS A 57 40.53 -23.58 -3.31
CA LYS A 57 39.35 -23.71 -2.47
C LYS A 57 38.44 -22.48 -2.74
N GLN A 58 37.58 -22.54 -3.78
CA GLN A 58 36.61 -21.49 -4.02
C GLN A 58 35.54 -21.57 -2.94
N SER A 59 35.53 -20.55 -2.08
CA SER A 59 34.55 -20.43 -1.01
C SER A 59 33.17 -20.24 -1.62
N SER A 60 32.26 -21.15 -1.30
CA SER A 60 30.83 -21.12 -1.67
C SER A 60 30.07 -19.92 -1.10
N SER A 61 30.71 -19.05 -0.34
CA SER A 61 30.09 -17.86 0.26
C SER A 61 29.76 -16.75 -0.77
N GLY A 62 30.52 -16.68 -1.88
CA GLY A 62 30.33 -15.66 -2.90
C GLY A 62 29.03 -15.86 -3.69
N ILE A 63 28.73 -17.10 -4.08
CA ILE A 63 27.55 -17.40 -4.92
C ILE A 63 26.26 -17.20 -4.13
N ASN A 64 26.23 -17.61 -2.86
CA ASN A 64 25.06 -17.41 -2.00
C ASN A 64 24.76 -15.92 -1.76
N ASN A 65 25.78 -15.08 -1.70
CA ASN A 65 25.59 -13.63 -1.57
C ASN A 65 25.03 -12.99 -2.85
N TYR A 66 25.40 -13.48 -4.04
CA TYR A 66 24.81 -13.01 -5.31
C TYR A 66 23.35 -13.45 -5.46
N ILE A 67 23.03 -14.70 -5.16
CA ILE A 67 21.67 -15.24 -5.24
C ILE A 67 20.75 -14.51 -4.25
N ASN A 68 21.19 -14.29 -3.02
CA ASN A 68 20.41 -13.55 -2.02
C ASN A 68 20.22 -12.07 -2.39
N ARG A 69 21.20 -11.46 -3.04
CA ARG A 69 21.12 -10.06 -3.48
C ARG A 69 20.20 -9.87 -4.67
N SER A 70 20.23 -10.77 -5.67
CA SER A 70 19.29 -10.73 -6.80
C SER A 70 17.85 -10.99 -6.34
N SER A 71 17.62 -11.98 -5.46
CA SER A 71 16.27 -12.25 -4.95
C SER A 71 15.69 -11.10 -4.10
N SER A 72 16.52 -10.34 -3.38
CA SER A 72 16.08 -9.17 -2.64
C SER A 72 15.77 -7.98 -3.56
N LEU A 73 16.51 -7.82 -4.66
CA LEU A 73 16.24 -6.80 -5.68
C LEU A 73 14.95 -7.11 -6.46
N GLU A 74 14.71 -8.37 -6.82
CA GLU A 74 13.48 -8.80 -7.48
C GLU A 74 12.26 -8.57 -6.58
N LYS A 75 12.32 -8.96 -5.31
CA LYS A 75 11.23 -8.70 -4.34
C LYS A 75 10.97 -7.20 -4.11
N ALA A 76 12.03 -6.39 -4.02
CA ALA A 76 11.88 -4.95 -3.91
C ALA A 76 11.17 -4.38 -5.16
N SER A 77 11.51 -4.88 -6.35
CA SER A 77 10.87 -4.49 -7.61
C SER A 77 9.38 -4.88 -7.65
N GLU A 78 9.00 -6.07 -7.16
CA GLU A 78 7.59 -6.50 -7.08
C GLU A 78 6.76 -5.59 -6.16
N VAL A 79 7.28 -5.27 -4.97
CA VAL A 79 6.61 -4.37 -4.02
C VAL A 79 6.45 -2.98 -4.64
N GLN A 80 7.48 -2.44 -5.28
CA GLN A 80 7.41 -1.14 -5.92
C GLN A 80 6.37 -1.12 -7.04
N LEU A 81 6.36 -2.11 -7.91
CA LEU A 81 5.38 -2.23 -8.99
C LEU A 81 3.94 -2.32 -8.46
N LYS A 82 3.71 -3.14 -7.43
CA LYS A 82 2.42 -3.27 -6.75
C LYS A 82 1.94 -1.92 -6.24
N TYR A 83 2.79 -1.18 -5.51
CA TYR A 83 2.38 0.11 -4.93
C TYR A 83 2.31 1.24 -5.96
N ALA A 84 3.08 1.21 -7.03
CA ALA A 84 2.91 2.12 -8.16
C ALA A 84 1.50 2.02 -8.75
N ILE A 85 1.00 0.80 -8.95
CA ILE A 85 -0.36 0.56 -9.43
C ILE A 85 -1.41 1.02 -8.39
N ILE A 86 -1.26 0.62 -7.11
CA ILE A 86 -2.22 0.95 -6.05
C ILE A 86 -2.31 2.47 -5.83
N LEU A 87 -1.18 3.17 -5.88
CA LEU A 87 -1.08 4.60 -5.65
C LEU A 87 -1.30 5.44 -6.91
N ASN A 88 -1.45 4.79 -8.07
CA ASN A 88 -1.58 5.42 -9.39
C ASN A 88 -0.45 6.42 -9.64
N THR A 89 0.79 5.92 -9.60
CA THR A 89 2.02 6.71 -9.77
C THR A 89 3.06 5.89 -10.52
N GLU A 90 4.09 6.56 -11.05
CA GLU A 90 5.23 5.87 -11.64
C GLU A 90 6.13 5.27 -10.55
N VAL A 91 6.84 4.18 -10.87
CA VAL A 91 7.71 3.48 -9.91
C VAL A 91 8.81 4.40 -9.37
N GLU A 92 9.34 5.27 -10.23
CA GLU A 92 10.39 6.24 -9.91
C GLU A 92 9.93 7.36 -8.98
N GLN A 93 8.61 7.57 -8.89
CA GLN A 93 7.99 8.58 -8.03
C GLN A 93 7.56 8.02 -6.68
N LEU A 94 7.78 6.73 -6.43
CA LEU A 94 7.47 6.14 -5.13
C LEU A 94 8.38 6.69 -4.05
N GLU A 95 7.77 7.28 -3.06
CA GLU A 95 8.45 7.74 -1.86
C GLU A 95 8.58 6.58 -0.85
N ASP A 96 9.69 6.55 -0.12
CA ASP A 96 9.94 5.68 1.04
C ASP A 96 9.68 4.17 0.84
N ASN A 97 10.55 3.53 0.07
CA ASN A 97 10.48 2.08 -0.18
C ASN A 97 10.51 1.20 1.09
N ARG A 98 11.12 1.68 2.19
CA ARG A 98 11.12 0.95 3.47
C ARG A 98 9.74 0.94 4.10
N LEU A 99 9.03 2.06 4.02
CA LEU A 99 7.65 2.14 4.45
C LEU A 99 6.78 1.16 3.64
N LEU A 100 6.88 1.19 2.31
CA LEU A 100 6.09 0.33 1.43
C LEU A 100 6.38 -1.16 1.68
N SER A 101 7.64 -1.55 1.85
CA SER A 101 8.02 -2.94 2.19
C SER A 101 7.45 -3.37 3.53
N SER A 102 7.54 -2.50 4.56
CA SER A 102 6.96 -2.79 5.87
C SER A 102 5.44 -2.93 5.83
N VAL A 103 4.77 -2.10 5.03
CA VAL A 103 3.32 -2.18 4.81
C VAL A 103 2.95 -3.47 4.09
N ASP A 104 3.72 -3.86 3.08
CA ASP A 104 3.47 -5.06 2.28
C ASP A 104 3.49 -6.34 3.11
N GLU A 105 4.40 -6.44 4.06
CA GLU A 105 4.45 -7.55 5.01
C GLU A 105 3.15 -7.76 5.79
N TRP A 106 2.38 -6.69 6.00
CA TRP A 106 1.14 -6.74 6.78
C TRP A 106 -0.12 -6.69 5.91
N TYR A 107 0.02 -6.46 4.62
CA TYR A 107 -1.11 -6.31 3.70
C TYR A 107 -2.05 -7.51 3.76
N GLY A 108 -3.37 -7.27 3.86
CA GLY A 108 -4.38 -8.31 3.99
C GLY A 108 -4.53 -8.93 5.39
N THR A 109 -3.69 -8.58 6.38
CA THR A 109 -3.86 -9.03 7.77
C THR A 109 -5.22 -8.61 8.29
N ARG A 110 -6.00 -9.52 8.86
CA ARG A 110 -7.36 -9.27 9.34
C ARG A 110 -7.39 -8.24 10.46
N TYR A 111 -8.47 -7.47 10.52
CA TYR A 111 -8.71 -6.60 11.66
C TYR A 111 -9.10 -7.41 12.90
N ARG A 112 -8.52 -7.05 14.04
CA ARG A 112 -8.94 -7.51 15.36
C ARG A 112 -8.78 -6.38 16.36
N TYR A 113 -9.87 -5.99 17.01
CA TYR A 113 -9.82 -4.97 18.06
C TYR A 113 -8.86 -5.38 19.17
N GLY A 114 -7.92 -4.51 19.53
CA GLY A 114 -6.84 -4.78 20.49
C GLY A 114 -5.76 -5.74 20.00
N GLY A 115 -5.87 -6.26 18.78
CA GLY A 115 -4.90 -7.18 18.18
C GLY A 115 -3.59 -6.51 17.82
N THR A 116 -2.48 -7.28 17.87
CA THR A 116 -1.11 -6.81 17.63
C THR A 116 -0.29 -7.79 16.81
N THR A 117 -0.90 -8.81 16.21
CA THR A 117 -0.19 -9.91 15.54
C THR A 117 -0.70 -10.14 14.11
N LYS A 118 -0.01 -11.01 13.36
CA LYS A 118 -0.44 -11.43 12.01
C LYS A 118 -1.77 -12.19 12.00
N SER A 119 -2.21 -12.76 13.13
CA SER A 119 -3.55 -13.37 13.25
C SER A 119 -4.68 -12.34 13.39
N GLY A 120 -4.34 -11.06 13.63
CA GLY A 120 -5.25 -9.95 13.69
C GLY A 120 -4.62 -8.72 14.35
N ILE A 121 -4.80 -7.56 13.73
CA ILE A 121 -4.21 -6.30 14.17
C ILE A 121 -5.24 -5.17 14.10
N ASP A 122 -5.24 -4.26 15.10
CA ASP A 122 -6.06 -3.04 15.03
C ASP A 122 -5.32 -1.88 14.34
N CYS A 123 -6.02 -0.78 14.09
CA CYS A 123 -5.49 0.36 13.33
C CYS A 123 -4.27 0.98 13.99
N SER A 124 -4.28 1.20 15.29
CA SER A 124 -3.18 1.84 16.02
C SER A 124 -1.99 0.92 16.26
N ALA A 125 -2.22 -0.37 16.48
CA ALA A 125 -1.14 -1.36 16.55
C ALA A 125 -0.46 -1.55 15.19
N PHE A 126 -1.22 -1.54 14.10
CA PHE A 126 -0.66 -1.56 12.75
C PHE A 126 0.29 -0.37 12.52
N VAL A 127 -0.19 0.86 12.79
CA VAL A 127 0.63 2.08 12.67
C VAL A 127 1.88 1.98 13.56
N GLN A 128 1.74 1.54 14.80
CA GLN A 128 2.84 1.33 15.74
C GLN A 128 3.91 0.38 15.17
N THR A 129 3.48 -0.76 14.61
CA THR A 129 4.35 -1.76 14.02
C THR A 129 5.09 -1.25 12.79
N ILE A 130 4.37 -0.56 11.90
CA ILE A 130 5.00 0.01 10.69
C ILE A 130 6.01 1.09 11.05
N TYR A 131 5.69 1.98 11.99
CA TYR A 131 6.62 3.03 12.40
C TYR A 131 7.89 2.47 13.07
N LEU A 132 7.75 1.41 13.85
CA LEU A 132 8.90 0.74 14.44
C LEU A 132 9.79 0.07 13.38
N SER A 133 9.20 -0.63 12.41
CA SER A 133 9.96 -1.36 11.38
C SER A 133 10.56 -0.43 10.32
N ALA A 134 9.80 0.55 9.83
CA ALA A 134 10.27 1.43 8.76
C ALA A 134 11.19 2.56 9.25
N PHE A 135 10.90 3.12 10.44
CA PHE A 135 11.52 4.36 10.93
C PHE A 135 12.26 4.19 12.27
N ALA A 136 12.22 3.02 12.90
CA ALA A 136 12.74 2.77 14.24
C ALA A 136 12.14 3.72 15.32
N VAL A 137 10.88 4.14 15.12
CA VAL A 137 10.15 5.04 16.03
C VAL A 137 9.08 4.26 16.76
N SER A 138 9.11 4.28 18.08
CA SER A 138 8.07 3.70 18.93
C SER A 138 6.95 4.72 19.15
N LEU A 139 5.71 4.32 18.85
CA LEU A 139 4.53 5.16 19.01
C LEU A 139 3.67 4.70 20.19
N PRO A 140 2.81 5.57 20.75
CA PRO A 140 1.81 5.18 21.73
C PRO A 140 0.83 4.15 21.21
N ARG A 141 0.21 3.36 22.11
CA ARG A 141 -0.63 2.22 21.74
C ARG A 141 -1.96 2.62 21.08
N THR A 142 -2.57 3.72 21.47
CA THR A 142 -3.91 4.08 20.99
C THR A 142 -3.90 5.18 19.93
N ALA A 143 -4.87 5.18 19.02
CA ALA A 143 -5.01 6.23 18.00
C ALA A 143 -5.10 7.65 18.63
N ARG A 144 -5.80 7.77 19.76
CA ARG A 144 -5.91 9.04 20.49
C ARG A 144 -4.58 9.53 21.03
N ASP A 145 -3.76 8.62 21.57
CA ASP A 145 -2.45 9.00 22.11
C ASP A 145 -1.44 9.23 20.98
N GLN A 146 -1.54 8.52 19.85
CA GLN A 146 -0.77 8.80 18.63
C GLN A 146 -1.09 10.21 18.10
N TYR A 147 -2.36 10.62 18.12
CA TYR A 147 -2.75 11.98 17.75
C TYR A 147 -2.12 13.04 18.67
N ARG A 148 -2.18 12.82 19.99
CA ARG A 148 -1.57 13.73 20.97
C ARG A 148 -0.05 13.80 20.85
N TYR A 149 0.57 12.69 20.49
CA TYR A 149 2.01 12.58 20.29
C TYR A 149 2.50 13.24 19.01
N SER A 150 1.64 13.37 18.01
CA SER A 150 1.97 13.95 16.70
C SER A 150 1.87 15.48 16.71
N ARG A 151 2.70 16.13 15.88
CA ARG A 151 2.53 17.55 15.56
C ARG A 151 1.45 17.66 14.49
N ILE A 152 0.35 18.36 14.80
CA ILE A 152 -0.74 18.56 13.83
C ILE A 152 -0.29 19.50 12.72
N ILE A 153 -0.55 19.13 11.49
CA ILE A 153 -0.15 19.86 10.28
C ILE A 153 -1.34 20.15 9.38
N SER A 154 -1.16 21.10 8.46
CA SER A 154 -2.12 21.42 7.42
C SER A 154 -2.14 20.32 6.34
N ALA A 155 -3.27 20.16 5.65
CA ALA A 155 -3.38 19.24 4.52
C ALA A 155 -2.43 19.60 3.35
N THR A 156 -2.05 20.86 3.21
CA THR A 156 -1.08 21.32 2.20
C THR A 156 0.36 20.92 2.51
N GLU A 157 0.66 20.54 3.75
CA GLU A 157 1.97 20.11 4.20
C GLU A 157 2.12 18.58 4.23
N MET A 158 1.03 17.85 3.91
CA MET A 158 0.98 16.40 4.03
C MET A 158 2.04 15.71 3.16
N LYS A 159 2.74 14.74 3.76
CA LYS A 159 3.81 13.95 3.12
C LYS A 159 3.65 12.48 3.44
N THR A 160 4.22 11.64 2.60
CA THR A 160 4.29 10.19 2.80
C THR A 160 4.82 9.85 4.19
N GLY A 161 4.08 9.00 4.89
CA GLY A 161 4.34 8.58 6.25
C GLY A 161 3.69 9.46 7.32
N ASP A 162 2.99 10.55 7.02
CA ASP A 162 2.19 11.27 8.01
C ASP A 162 1.01 10.42 8.48
N LEU A 163 0.54 10.64 9.69
CA LEU A 163 -0.63 9.96 10.24
C LEU A 163 -1.91 10.68 9.86
N VAL A 164 -2.93 9.95 9.47
CA VAL A 164 -4.27 10.47 9.20
C VAL A 164 -5.26 9.90 10.20
N PHE A 165 -6.08 10.77 10.80
CA PHE A 165 -6.96 10.43 11.92
C PHE A 165 -8.42 10.63 11.56
N PHE A 166 -9.28 9.70 12.03
CA PHE A 166 -10.70 9.69 11.72
C PHE A 166 -11.56 9.41 12.96
N ASN A 167 -12.79 9.91 12.92
CA ASN A 167 -13.84 9.61 13.88
C ASN A 167 -14.76 8.49 13.31
N THR A 168 -14.46 7.24 13.61
CA THR A 168 -15.27 6.11 13.14
C THR A 168 -16.26 5.59 14.20
N THR A 169 -15.93 5.73 15.48
CA THR A 169 -16.75 5.20 16.60
C THR A 169 -16.90 6.20 17.77
N GLY A 170 -16.47 7.44 17.59
CA GLY A 170 -16.49 8.49 18.59
C GLY A 170 -15.11 9.10 18.87
N GLY A 171 -14.95 10.39 18.65
CA GLY A 171 -13.68 11.11 18.80
C GLY A 171 -12.59 10.56 17.87
N ILE A 172 -11.35 10.60 18.32
CA ILE A 172 -10.20 10.05 17.57
C ILE A 172 -10.17 8.55 17.82
N SER A 173 -10.75 7.78 16.90
CA SER A 173 -10.97 6.33 17.07
C SER A 173 -10.32 5.49 15.97
N HIS A 174 -9.82 6.11 14.91
CA HIS A 174 -9.14 5.41 13.83
C HIS A 174 -7.93 6.20 13.32
N VAL A 175 -6.92 5.47 12.84
CA VAL A 175 -5.67 6.03 12.34
C VAL A 175 -5.15 5.20 11.17
N GLY A 176 -4.50 5.88 10.22
CA GLY A 176 -3.77 5.27 9.13
C GLY A 176 -2.50 6.05 8.83
N ILE A 177 -1.70 5.57 7.90
CA ILE A 177 -0.48 6.20 7.40
C ILE A 177 -0.73 6.69 6.00
N TYR A 178 -0.55 7.97 5.76
CA TYR A 178 -0.62 8.55 4.42
C TYR A 178 0.52 8.04 3.55
N LEU A 179 0.22 7.66 2.33
CA LEU A 179 1.21 7.24 1.34
C LEU A 179 1.48 8.36 0.34
N GLN A 180 0.68 8.47 -0.69
CA GLN A 180 0.66 9.58 -1.65
C GLN A 180 -0.63 9.54 -2.46
N ASN A 181 -0.91 10.55 -3.32
CA ASN A 181 -2.09 10.61 -4.19
C ASN A 181 -3.40 10.35 -3.44
N ASN A 182 -3.56 10.99 -2.27
CA ASN A 182 -4.72 10.86 -1.39
C ASN A 182 -4.99 9.44 -0.86
N LYS A 183 -4.03 8.54 -1.00
CA LYS A 183 -4.12 7.18 -0.48
C LYS A 183 -3.47 7.07 0.88
N PHE A 184 -4.08 6.28 1.75
CA PHE A 184 -3.54 5.94 3.05
C PHE A 184 -3.72 4.45 3.34
N VAL A 185 -2.80 3.88 4.08
CA VAL A 185 -2.88 2.49 4.54
C VAL A 185 -3.34 2.43 5.99
N HIS A 186 -4.20 1.48 6.29
CA HIS A 186 -4.73 1.28 7.65
C HIS A 186 -5.22 -0.15 7.83
N SER A 187 -5.46 -0.57 9.07
CA SER A 187 -6.20 -1.80 9.35
C SER A 187 -7.70 -1.48 9.41
N SER A 188 -8.41 -1.80 8.33
CA SER A 188 -9.85 -1.63 8.17
C SER A 188 -10.62 -2.73 8.91
N ALA A 189 -11.71 -2.39 9.61
CA ALA A 189 -12.57 -3.37 10.25
C ALA A 189 -13.23 -4.35 9.25
N ALA A 190 -13.46 -3.88 8.01
CA ALA A 190 -14.10 -4.69 6.97
C ALA A 190 -13.11 -5.50 6.13
N TYR A 191 -11.93 -4.94 5.84
CA TYR A 191 -11.01 -5.49 4.84
C TYR A 191 -9.64 -5.90 5.40
N GLY A 192 -9.39 -5.65 6.69
CA GLY A 192 -8.06 -5.81 7.26
C GLY A 192 -7.09 -4.73 6.80
N VAL A 193 -5.80 -5.02 6.77
CA VAL A 193 -4.78 -4.07 6.32
C VAL A 193 -4.90 -3.85 4.81
N THR A 194 -5.26 -2.63 4.44
CA THR A 194 -5.55 -2.23 3.06
C THR A 194 -5.23 -0.76 2.82
N VAL A 195 -5.14 -0.38 1.54
CA VAL A 195 -5.04 1.02 1.11
C VAL A 195 -6.44 1.54 0.76
N SER A 196 -6.77 2.72 1.25
CA SER A 196 -8.04 3.42 0.99
C SER A 196 -7.78 4.84 0.49
N ASP A 197 -8.81 5.44 -0.10
CA ASP A 197 -8.79 6.83 -0.57
C ASP A 197 -9.34 7.76 0.52
N MET A 198 -8.63 8.86 0.81
CA MET A 198 -9.09 9.88 1.78
C MET A 198 -10.35 10.62 1.31
N PHE A 199 -10.58 10.69 0.00
CA PHE A 199 -11.78 11.31 -0.60
C PHE A 199 -12.97 10.37 -0.72
N ASP A 200 -12.81 9.08 -0.38
CA ASP A 200 -13.98 8.23 -0.20
C ASP A 200 -14.97 8.90 0.77
N PRO A 201 -16.27 8.98 0.44
CA PRO A 201 -17.28 9.66 1.26
C PRO A 201 -17.33 9.17 2.71
N TYR A 202 -16.99 7.90 2.96
CA TYR A 202 -16.93 7.34 4.30
C TYR A 202 -15.81 7.97 5.13
N TYR A 203 -14.60 8.10 4.57
CA TYR A 203 -13.44 8.67 5.27
C TYR A 203 -13.47 10.18 5.30
N LEU A 204 -13.87 10.83 4.20
CA LEU A 204 -13.96 12.28 4.11
C LEU A 204 -14.86 12.87 5.20
N LYS A 205 -16.04 12.28 5.43
CA LYS A 205 -16.97 12.72 6.50
C LYS A 205 -16.45 12.49 7.92
N ARG A 206 -15.46 11.63 8.09
CA ARG A 206 -14.91 11.21 9.39
C ARG A 206 -13.52 11.75 9.66
N PHE A 207 -12.96 12.44 8.70
CA PHE A 207 -11.62 13.01 8.81
C PHE A 207 -11.53 14.02 9.96
N ILE A 208 -10.49 13.90 10.79
CA ILE A 208 -10.21 14.80 11.92
C ILE A 208 -9.00 15.67 11.63
N GLY A 209 -7.92 15.10 11.12
CA GLY A 209 -6.70 15.84 10.90
C GLY A 209 -5.51 14.95 10.56
N ILE A 210 -4.37 15.60 10.36
CA ILE A 210 -3.10 14.99 9.97
C ILE A 210 -2.08 15.29 11.05
N GLY A 211 -1.32 14.28 11.43
CA GLY A 211 -0.25 14.43 12.41
C GLY A 211 1.08 13.95 11.86
N ARG A 212 2.12 14.74 12.04
CA ARG A 212 3.49 14.39 11.73
C ARG A 212 4.23 13.91 12.95
N ILE A 213 4.89 12.78 12.82
CA ILE A 213 5.81 12.25 13.83
C ILE A 213 7.22 12.71 13.46
N GLU A 214 7.91 13.33 14.41
CA GLU A 214 9.32 13.66 14.24
C GLU A 214 10.12 12.35 14.11
N ARG A 215 10.81 12.21 12.98
CA ARG A 215 11.64 11.04 12.70
C ARG A 215 13.10 11.41 12.88
N PRO A 216 13.93 10.52 13.44
CA PRO A 216 15.37 10.73 13.40
C PRO A 216 15.80 10.87 11.94
N GLU A 217 16.48 11.96 11.61
CA GLU A 217 17.07 12.11 10.27
C GLU A 217 17.97 10.90 10.01
N ALA A 218 17.76 10.23 8.89
CA ALA A 218 18.67 9.19 8.45
C ALA A 218 20.04 9.83 8.21
N LYS A 219 20.96 9.66 9.17
CA LYS A 219 22.36 10.04 8.95
C LYS A 219 22.85 9.19 7.79
N ILE A 220 22.88 9.77 6.61
CA ILE A 220 23.54 9.19 5.44
C ILE A 220 25.04 9.17 5.80
N LYS A 221 25.56 7.97 6.09
CA LYS A 221 27.00 7.72 6.18
C LYS A 221 27.54 7.37 4.81
#